data_326a6680f281c354f6b340b18a61ea93
#
_entry.id   326a6680f281c354f6b340b18a61ea93
#
_cell.length_a   1.000
_cell.length_b   1.000
_cell.length_c   1.000
_cell.angle_alpha   90.00
_cell.angle_beta   90.00
_cell.angle_gamma   90.00
#
_symmetry.space_group_name_H-M   'P 1'
#
loop_
_entity.id
_entity.type
_entity.pdbx_description
1 polymer ?
#
loop_
_entity_poly.entity_id
_entity_poly.type
_entity_poly.pdbx_seq_one_letter_code
_entity_poly.pdbx_strand_id
1 'polypeptide(L)'
;EINDNLQNIRRLSVQAANGTNSESDRQSIQDEINQRLAEINRVSQQTEFNGIKVLSADQTLSIQVGANDGQTIDINLGKIDTTTLNLDGFSIMDMVPASEVVQGMQVTSATPGAEKYNLSTTDVADLQTALFGADGTGKMFAYSDKDGNTAFLGLDKDGNWTAATATVKAATPEIDDGAGNITPAAPASVTFTAVADAAFKADSVAQAAAKSLETLQTMDDALAQVDAMRSGLGASQNRFNSVISNLDNTVINLSESRARILDADFAVEVSNMSRANILQSAGTTVLAQANQVPQNVLTLLR
;
A
#
# COMPACT_ATOMS: atom_id res chain seq x y z
N GLU A 1 -7.14 5.97 6.26
CA GLU A 1 -8.12 5.19 7.02
C GLU A 1 -8.21 3.73 6.56
N ILE A 2 -8.39 3.44 5.23
CA ILE A 2 -8.44 2.06 4.72
C ILE A 2 -7.14 1.31 5.04
N ASN A 3 -5.98 1.91 4.78
CA ASN A 3 -4.68 1.32 5.11
C ASN A 3 -4.55 1.03 6.61
N ASP A 4 -4.99 1.95 7.47
CA ASP A 4 -4.94 1.78 8.92
C ASP A 4 -5.85 0.64 9.39
N ASN A 5 -7.04 0.51 8.80
CA ASN A 5 -7.93 -0.62 9.06
C ASN A 5 -7.31 -1.94 8.61
N LEU A 6 -6.72 -2.01 7.41
CA LEU A 6 -6.03 -3.21 6.92
C LEU A 6 -4.84 -3.60 7.81
N GLN A 7 -4.01 -2.64 8.23
CA GLN A 7 -2.90 -2.89 9.15
C GLN A 7 -3.39 -3.42 10.51
N ASN A 8 -4.49 -2.88 11.02
CA ASN A 8 -5.11 -3.37 12.25
C ASN A 8 -5.66 -4.79 12.08
N ILE A 9 -6.35 -5.09 10.96
CA ILE A 9 -6.83 -6.44 10.66
C ILE A 9 -5.64 -7.42 10.59
N ARG A 10 -4.56 -7.04 9.90
CA ARG A 10 -3.33 -7.84 9.83
C ARG A 10 -2.77 -8.13 11.22
N ARG A 11 -2.66 -7.11 12.07
CA ARG A 11 -2.18 -7.26 13.45
C ARG A 11 -3.07 -8.19 14.27
N LEU A 12 -4.38 -8.04 14.15
CA LEU A 12 -5.37 -8.89 14.82
C LEU A 12 -5.30 -10.35 14.32
N SER A 13 -5.08 -10.54 13.01
CA SER A 13 -4.92 -11.88 12.42
C SER A 13 -3.66 -12.58 12.93
N VAL A 14 -2.54 -11.87 13.01
CA VAL A 14 -1.30 -12.39 13.60
C VAL A 14 -1.49 -12.70 15.11
N GLN A 15 -2.22 -11.84 15.82
CA GLN A 15 -2.57 -12.09 17.22
C GLN A 15 -3.43 -13.34 17.36
N ALA A 16 -4.44 -13.52 16.50
CA ALA A 16 -5.32 -14.70 16.51
C ALA A 16 -4.57 -16.00 16.20
N ALA A 17 -3.57 -15.93 15.32
CA ALA A 17 -2.71 -17.07 15.01
C ALA A 17 -1.83 -17.54 16.20
N ASN A 18 -1.77 -16.77 17.29
CA ASN A 18 -1.03 -17.19 18.47
C ASN A 18 -1.81 -18.28 19.22
N GLY A 19 -1.18 -19.43 19.43
CA GLY A 19 -1.79 -20.61 20.05
C GLY A 19 -2.23 -20.47 21.51
N THR A 20 -1.98 -19.30 22.14
CA THR A 20 -2.41 -19.00 23.53
C THR A 20 -3.83 -18.44 23.62
N ASN A 21 -4.45 -18.08 22.49
CA ASN A 21 -5.80 -17.53 22.49
C ASN A 21 -6.86 -18.62 22.71
N SER A 22 -7.82 -18.34 23.57
CA SER A 22 -9.02 -19.17 23.72
C SER A 22 -9.95 -18.99 22.51
N GLU A 23 -10.91 -19.89 22.34
CA GLU A 23 -11.93 -19.75 21.30
C GLU A 23 -12.76 -18.47 21.47
N SER A 24 -13.07 -18.08 22.72
CA SER A 24 -13.74 -16.81 23.03
C SER A 24 -12.91 -15.58 22.66
N ASP A 25 -11.59 -15.63 22.84
CA ASP A 25 -10.69 -14.55 22.45
C ASP A 25 -10.66 -14.43 20.93
N ARG A 26 -10.55 -15.56 20.21
CA ARG A 26 -10.59 -15.56 18.74
C ARG A 26 -11.92 -15.03 18.19
N GLN A 27 -13.05 -15.40 18.83
CA GLN A 27 -14.34 -14.85 18.44
C GLN A 27 -14.37 -13.32 18.60
N SER A 28 -13.86 -12.80 19.72
CA SER A 28 -13.79 -11.35 19.96
C SER A 28 -12.92 -10.64 18.93
N ILE A 29 -11.79 -11.25 18.56
CA ILE A 29 -10.91 -10.73 17.50
C ILE A 29 -11.62 -10.77 16.15
N GLN A 30 -12.33 -11.84 15.82
CA GLN A 30 -13.10 -11.96 14.59
C GLN A 30 -14.18 -10.88 14.49
N ASP A 31 -14.89 -10.62 15.58
CA ASP A 31 -15.90 -9.58 15.63
C ASP A 31 -15.30 -8.18 15.38
N GLU A 32 -14.13 -7.88 15.94
CA GLU A 32 -13.41 -6.64 15.65
C GLU A 32 -12.98 -6.57 14.19
N ILE A 33 -12.45 -7.66 13.61
CA ILE A 33 -12.09 -7.73 12.20
C ILE A 33 -13.31 -7.45 11.32
N ASN A 34 -14.45 -8.05 11.61
CA ASN A 34 -15.69 -7.84 10.85
C ASN A 34 -16.14 -6.37 10.88
N GLN A 35 -16.00 -5.70 12.02
CA GLN A 35 -16.27 -4.25 12.13
C GLN A 35 -15.34 -3.41 11.27
N ARG A 36 -14.06 -3.75 11.22
CA ARG A 36 -13.08 -3.04 10.40
C ARG A 36 -13.28 -3.28 8.91
N LEU A 37 -13.67 -4.49 8.51
CA LEU A 37 -14.04 -4.80 7.12
C LEU A 37 -15.31 -4.02 6.71
N ALA A 38 -16.31 -3.95 7.59
CA ALA A 38 -17.50 -3.13 7.36
C ALA A 38 -17.13 -1.64 7.23
N GLU A 39 -16.19 -1.14 8.02
CA GLU A 39 -15.71 0.24 7.93
C GLU A 39 -14.98 0.52 6.60
N ILE A 40 -14.17 -0.42 6.10
CA ILE A 40 -13.56 -0.30 4.77
C ILE A 40 -14.64 -0.13 3.70
N ASN A 41 -15.69 -0.97 3.73
CA ASN A 41 -16.80 -0.88 2.80
C ASN A 41 -17.57 0.44 2.96
N ARG A 42 -17.78 0.92 4.19
CA ARG A 42 -18.41 2.21 4.45
C ARG A 42 -17.61 3.37 3.88
N VAL A 43 -16.30 3.40 4.13
CA VAL A 43 -15.40 4.43 3.59
C VAL A 43 -15.41 4.41 2.07
N SER A 44 -15.36 3.22 1.45
CA SER A 44 -15.43 3.07 0.00
C SER A 44 -16.70 3.68 -0.59
N GLN A 45 -17.85 3.43 0.03
CA GLN A 45 -19.15 3.90 -0.46
C GLN A 45 -19.44 5.36 -0.16
N GLN A 46 -18.87 5.90 0.93
CA GLN A 46 -19.15 7.26 1.39
C GLN A 46 -18.13 8.29 0.96
N THR A 47 -16.91 7.86 0.60
CA THR A 47 -15.88 8.80 0.17
C THR A 47 -16.25 9.43 -1.17
N GLU A 48 -16.43 10.74 -1.17
CA GLU A 48 -16.73 11.49 -2.37
C GLU A 48 -15.83 12.72 -2.50
N PHE A 49 -15.59 13.09 -3.72
CA PHE A 49 -14.91 14.32 -4.10
C PHE A 49 -15.76 15.05 -5.13
N ASN A 50 -16.18 16.27 -4.80
CA ASN A 50 -17.04 17.09 -5.64
C ASN A 50 -18.31 16.37 -6.12
N GLY A 51 -18.95 15.58 -5.23
CA GLY A 51 -20.17 14.81 -5.54
C GLY A 51 -19.94 13.51 -6.31
N ILE A 52 -18.68 13.17 -6.61
CA ILE A 52 -18.31 11.91 -7.29
C ILE A 52 -17.78 10.92 -6.25
N LYS A 53 -18.31 9.71 -6.24
CA LYS A 53 -17.84 8.61 -5.39
C LYS A 53 -16.50 8.10 -5.96
N VAL A 54 -15.40 8.35 -5.26
CA VAL A 54 -14.06 8.14 -5.80
C VAL A 54 -13.46 6.75 -5.52
N LEU A 55 -14.08 5.96 -4.63
CA LEU A 55 -13.60 4.63 -4.25
C LEU A 55 -14.61 3.50 -4.50
N SER A 56 -15.79 3.82 -5.04
CA SER A 56 -16.89 2.85 -5.19
C SER A 56 -16.90 2.10 -6.53
N ALA A 57 -16.17 2.60 -7.52
CA ALA A 57 -16.06 2.01 -8.85
C ALA A 57 -14.73 2.38 -9.49
N ASP A 58 -14.29 1.56 -10.45
CA ASP A 58 -13.16 1.91 -11.30
C ASP A 58 -13.57 3.04 -12.24
N GLN A 59 -12.85 4.16 -12.18
CA GLN A 59 -13.15 5.33 -12.98
C GLN A 59 -11.91 6.19 -13.21
N THR A 60 -11.94 6.98 -14.26
CA THR A 60 -10.92 7.97 -14.53
C THR A 60 -11.52 9.36 -14.35
N LEU A 61 -10.95 10.15 -13.46
CA LEU A 61 -11.31 11.54 -13.26
C LEU A 61 -10.36 12.43 -14.07
N SER A 62 -10.87 13.01 -15.17
CA SER A 62 -10.11 13.94 -16.01
C SER A 62 -10.30 15.38 -15.51
N ILE A 63 -9.23 16.02 -15.11
CA ILE A 63 -9.22 17.42 -14.66
C ILE A 63 -8.55 18.29 -15.70
N GLN A 64 -9.28 19.31 -16.21
CA GLN A 64 -8.74 20.30 -17.13
C GLN A 64 -7.70 21.16 -16.41
N VAL A 65 -6.48 21.23 -16.96
CA VAL A 65 -5.33 21.93 -16.37
C VAL A 65 -4.71 22.98 -17.29
N GLY A 66 -5.30 23.23 -18.44
CA GLY A 66 -4.80 24.21 -19.40
C GLY A 66 -5.91 24.92 -20.14
N ALA A 67 -5.53 25.94 -20.93
CA ALA A 67 -6.44 26.81 -21.67
C ALA A 67 -6.98 26.19 -22.98
N ASN A 68 -6.35 25.11 -23.45
CA ASN A 68 -6.72 24.46 -24.70
C ASN A 68 -7.42 23.12 -24.43
N ASP A 69 -8.30 22.72 -25.34
CA ASP A 69 -8.98 21.42 -25.29
C ASP A 69 -7.97 20.27 -25.22
N GLY A 70 -8.24 19.28 -24.38
CA GLY A 70 -7.39 18.10 -24.21
C GLY A 70 -6.19 18.30 -23.28
N GLN A 71 -6.00 19.47 -22.67
CA GLN A 71 -4.99 19.70 -21.63
C GLN A 71 -5.52 19.21 -20.29
N THR A 72 -5.64 17.88 -20.13
CA THR A 72 -6.16 17.25 -18.90
C THR A 72 -5.10 16.46 -18.15
N ILE A 73 -5.30 16.32 -16.87
CA ILE A 73 -4.64 15.28 -16.05
C ILE A 73 -5.70 14.26 -15.68
N ASP A 74 -5.43 13.03 -16.06
CA ASP A 74 -6.27 11.89 -15.72
C ASP A 74 -5.80 11.26 -14.41
N ILE A 75 -6.73 11.11 -13.48
CA ILE A 75 -6.56 10.40 -12.22
C ILE A 75 -7.31 9.10 -12.33
N ASN A 76 -6.59 7.98 -12.33
CA ASN A 76 -7.18 6.66 -12.29
C ASN A 76 -7.56 6.31 -10.85
N LEU A 77 -8.83 6.14 -10.60
CA LEU A 77 -9.41 5.76 -9.34
C LEU A 77 -9.88 4.33 -9.42
N GLY A 78 -9.36 3.47 -8.55
CA GLY A 78 -9.76 2.08 -8.45
C GLY A 78 -10.81 1.88 -7.35
N LYS A 79 -11.71 0.93 -7.58
CA LYS A 79 -12.64 0.47 -6.54
C LYS A 79 -11.86 -0.18 -5.39
N ILE A 80 -12.17 0.21 -4.15
CA ILE A 80 -11.59 -0.37 -2.94
C ILE A 80 -12.72 -0.82 -2.02
N ASP A 81 -13.00 -2.10 -2.01
CA ASP A 81 -13.91 -2.73 -1.04
C ASP A 81 -13.38 -4.11 -0.67
N THR A 82 -14.06 -4.80 0.25
CA THR A 82 -13.66 -6.14 0.68
C THR A 82 -13.60 -7.14 -0.46
N THR A 83 -14.44 -7.00 -1.48
CA THR A 83 -14.45 -7.87 -2.65
C THR A 83 -13.23 -7.67 -3.53
N THR A 84 -12.88 -6.41 -3.86
CA THR A 84 -11.71 -6.10 -4.69
C THR A 84 -10.39 -6.39 -4.00
N LEU A 85 -10.39 -6.36 -2.66
CA LEU A 85 -9.24 -6.73 -1.82
C LEU A 85 -9.17 -8.23 -1.51
N ASN A 86 -10.09 -9.05 -2.06
CA ASN A 86 -10.22 -10.49 -1.79
C ASN A 86 -10.38 -10.83 -0.29
N LEU A 87 -11.03 -9.95 0.46
CA LEU A 87 -11.27 -10.11 1.90
C LEU A 87 -12.70 -10.56 2.23
N ASP A 88 -13.48 -10.94 1.22
CA ASP A 88 -14.83 -11.48 1.44
C ASP A 88 -14.75 -12.84 2.13
N GLY A 89 -15.51 -12.98 3.23
CA GLY A 89 -15.48 -14.19 4.03
C GLY A 89 -14.17 -14.41 4.83
N PHE A 90 -13.37 -13.36 5.01
CA PHE A 90 -12.16 -13.43 5.82
C PHE A 90 -12.47 -13.92 7.24
N SER A 91 -11.84 -15.02 7.63
CA SER A 91 -12.05 -15.65 8.94
C SER A 91 -10.74 -16.11 9.56
N ILE A 92 -10.62 -15.85 10.86
CA ILE A 92 -9.48 -16.29 11.68
C ILE A 92 -9.85 -17.45 12.63
N MET A 93 -11.09 -17.92 12.58
CA MET A 93 -11.59 -18.90 13.57
C MET A 93 -10.86 -20.23 13.50
N ASP A 94 -10.50 -20.69 12.31
CA ASP A 94 -9.84 -21.95 12.05
C ASP A 94 -8.32 -21.78 11.82
N MET A 95 -7.75 -20.63 12.20
CA MET A 95 -6.31 -20.41 12.00
C MET A 95 -5.47 -21.32 12.89
N VAL A 96 -4.51 -21.98 12.27
CA VAL A 96 -3.46 -22.76 12.94
C VAL A 96 -2.15 -21.99 12.83
N PRO A 97 -1.43 -21.78 13.96
CA PRO A 97 -0.14 -21.11 13.93
C PRO A 97 0.83 -21.85 13.01
N ALA A 98 1.40 -21.15 12.06
CA ALA A 98 2.47 -21.66 11.22
C ALA A 98 3.60 -20.62 11.16
N SER A 99 4.84 -21.09 11.23
CA SER A 99 6.03 -20.23 11.20
C SER A 99 6.97 -20.68 10.09
N GLU A 100 7.69 -19.74 9.49
CA GLU A 100 8.69 -20.05 8.47
C GLU A 100 9.79 -20.93 9.07
N VAL A 101 10.21 -21.94 8.30
CA VAL A 101 11.27 -22.86 8.72
C VAL A 101 12.61 -22.17 8.64
N VAL A 102 13.33 -22.16 9.76
CA VAL A 102 14.68 -21.62 9.86
C VAL A 102 15.63 -22.65 10.47
N GLN A 103 16.90 -22.55 10.13
CA GLN A 103 17.94 -23.35 10.77
C GLN A 103 17.91 -23.13 12.29
N GLY A 104 18.06 -24.21 13.06
CA GLY A 104 17.99 -24.18 14.52
C GLY A 104 16.58 -24.27 15.08
N MET A 105 15.54 -24.29 14.23
CA MET A 105 14.17 -24.53 14.68
C MET A 105 14.06 -25.86 15.39
N GLN A 106 13.33 -25.88 16.50
CA GLN A 106 13.11 -27.09 17.30
C GLN A 106 11.93 -27.89 16.75
N VAL A 107 12.18 -29.15 16.47
CA VAL A 107 11.18 -30.14 16.00
C VAL A 107 10.83 -31.08 17.15
N THR A 108 9.53 -31.29 17.34
CA THR A 108 8.99 -32.31 18.25
C THR A 108 8.36 -33.43 17.45
N SER A 109 8.53 -34.68 17.92
CA SER A 109 7.92 -35.86 17.29
C SER A 109 7.16 -36.68 18.31
N ALA A 110 6.07 -37.33 17.89
CA ALA A 110 5.23 -38.18 18.71
C ALA A 110 5.90 -39.48 19.17
N THR A 111 7.11 -39.77 18.72
CA THR A 111 7.79 -41.01 19.14
C THR A 111 8.08 -40.92 20.63
N PRO A 112 7.55 -41.82 21.49
CA PRO A 112 7.83 -41.85 22.91
C PRO A 112 9.34 -41.91 23.16
N GLY A 113 9.90 -40.93 23.90
CA GLY A 113 11.34 -40.81 24.17
C GLY A 113 12.11 -40.06 23.08
N ALA A 114 11.47 -39.52 22.07
CA ALA A 114 12.10 -38.61 21.12
C ALA A 114 12.36 -37.28 21.82
N GLU A 115 13.62 -36.90 21.89
CA GLU A 115 14.05 -35.60 22.36
C GLU A 115 13.71 -34.54 21.31
N LYS A 116 13.59 -33.30 21.76
CA LYS A 116 13.48 -32.14 20.86
C LYS A 116 14.76 -32.07 20.01
N TYR A 117 14.58 -31.97 18.71
CA TYR A 117 15.69 -31.93 17.74
C TYR A 117 15.76 -30.55 17.11
N ASN A 118 16.97 -30.00 17.02
CA ASN A 118 17.19 -28.71 16.35
C ASN A 118 17.63 -28.94 14.91
N LEU A 119 16.92 -28.37 13.94
CA LEU A 119 17.22 -28.54 12.51
C LEU A 119 18.60 -27.98 12.16
N SER A 120 19.43 -28.80 11.54
CA SER A 120 20.67 -28.35 10.91
C SER A 120 20.43 -27.81 9.51
N THR A 121 21.45 -27.25 8.88
CA THR A 121 21.37 -26.78 7.48
C THR A 121 21.08 -27.93 6.51
N THR A 122 21.62 -29.14 6.79
CA THR A 122 21.36 -30.32 5.98
C THR A 122 19.92 -30.78 6.12
N ASP A 123 19.36 -30.74 7.33
CA ASP A 123 17.97 -31.12 7.57
C ASP A 123 16.99 -30.20 6.86
N VAL A 124 17.30 -28.89 6.78
CA VAL A 124 16.48 -27.93 6.03
C VAL A 124 16.52 -28.23 4.52
N ALA A 125 17.66 -28.65 3.98
CA ALA A 125 17.78 -29.07 2.58
C ALA A 125 17.04 -30.40 2.31
N ASP A 126 17.12 -31.37 3.25
CA ASP A 126 16.37 -32.60 3.16
C ASP A 126 14.86 -32.40 3.23
N LEU A 127 14.40 -31.48 4.09
CA LEU A 127 13.00 -31.03 4.15
C LEU A 127 12.56 -30.39 2.83
N GLN A 128 13.38 -29.52 2.25
CA GLN A 128 13.10 -28.93 0.95
C GLN A 128 12.93 -29.99 -0.13
N THR A 129 13.82 -30.99 -0.13
CA THR A 129 13.72 -32.12 -1.06
C THR A 129 12.46 -32.97 -0.83
N ALA A 130 12.07 -33.17 0.43
CA ALA A 130 10.86 -33.91 0.77
C ALA A 130 9.58 -33.18 0.35
N LEU A 131 9.56 -31.83 0.42
CA LEU A 131 8.39 -31.02 0.07
C LEU A 131 8.27 -30.78 -1.43
N PHE A 132 9.38 -30.51 -2.12
CA PHE A 132 9.36 -30.01 -3.51
C PHE A 132 10.07 -30.95 -4.52
N GLY A 133 10.71 -32.04 -4.05
CA GLY A 133 11.57 -32.87 -4.88
C GLY A 133 12.98 -32.29 -5.02
N ALA A 134 13.87 -33.02 -5.73
CA ALA A 134 15.32 -32.75 -5.78
C ALA A 134 15.68 -31.37 -6.33
N ASP A 135 14.90 -30.85 -7.29
CA ASP A 135 15.15 -29.56 -7.95
C ASP A 135 14.09 -28.48 -7.57
N GLY A 136 13.17 -28.82 -6.68
CA GLY A 136 12.06 -27.95 -6.30
C GLY A 136 12.48 -26.87 -5.32
N THR A 137 11.87 -25.69 -5.44
CA THR A 137 12.06 -24.56 -4.53
C THR A 137 10.71 -23.96 -4.12
N GLY A 138 10.64 -23.46 -2.91
CA GLY A 138 9.42 -22.87 -2.37
C GLY A 138 9.63 -22.31 -0.98
N LYS A 139 8.56 -21.79 -0.40
CA LYS A 139 8.55 -21.38 1.01
C LYS A 139 8.16 -22.56 1.87
N MET A 140 8.84 -22.73 3.00
CA MET A 140 8.62 -23.82 3.94
C MET A 140 8.13 -23.28 5.27
N PHE A 141 7.10 -23.90 5.82
CA PHE A 141 6.48 -23.52 7.08
C PHE A 141 6.33 -24.72 7.99
N ALA A 142 6.47 -24.49 9.28
CA ALA A 142 6.23 -25.48 10.33
C ALA A 142 4.95 -25.12 11.10
N TYR A 143 4.15 -26.12 11.41
CA TYR A 143 2.96 -26.01 12.24
C TYR A 143 2.90 -27.17 13.23
N SER A 144 2.04 -27.09 14.25
CA SER A 144 1.77 -28.17 15.16
C SER A 144 0.56 -28.96 14.66
N ASP A 145 0.72 -30.29 14.50
CA ASP A 145 -0.39 -31.16 14.15
C ASP A 145 -1.34 -31.36 15.35
N LYS A 146 -2.41 -32.15 15.16
CA LYS A 146 -3.39 -32.46 16.22
C LYS A 146 -2.81 -33.18 17.42
N ASP A 147 -1.67 -33.86 17.26
CA ASP A 147 -1.01 -34.67 18.28
C ASP A 147 0.14 -33.89 18.96
N GLY A 148 0.34 -32.61 18.58
CA GLY A 148 1.38 -31.73 19.11
C GLY A 148 2.76 -31.90 18.47
N ASN A 149 2.86 -32.65 17.36
CA ASN A 149 4.11 -32.82 16.64
C ASN A 149 4.33 -31.67 15.66
N THR A 150 5.60 -31.44 15.33
CA THR A 150 5.95 -30.51 14.27
C THR A 150 5.75 -31.17 12.91
N ALA A 151 4.84 -30.62 12.13
CA ALA A 151 4.61 -30.96 10.73
C ALA A 151 4.99 -29.77 9.85
N PHE A 152 5.17 -30.03 8.56
CA PHE A 152 5.68 -29.03 7.63
C PHE A 152 4.77 -28.88 6.42
N LEU A 153 4.69 -27.64 5.95
CA LEU A 153 4.03 -27.24 4.71
C LEU A 153 5.04 -26.61 3.76
N GLY A 154 4.91 -26.90 2.50
CA GLY A 154 5.64 -26.25 1.41
C GLY A 154 4.66 -25.54 0.49
N LEU A 155 4.97 -24.30 0.13
CA LEU A 155 4.29 -23.57 -0.94
C LEU A 155 5.25 -23.43 -2.10
N ASP A 156 4.98 -24.09 -3.22
CA ASP A 156 5.83 -24.03 -4.39
C ASP A 156 5.64 -22.69 -5.14
N LYS A 157 6.48 -22.45 -6.14
CA LYS A 157 6.43 -21.24 -6.98
C LYS A 157 5.14 -21.11 -7.80
N ASP A 158 4.43 -22.21 -8.00
CA ASP A 158 3.20 -22.30 -8.80
C ASP A 158 1.95 -22.17 -7.90
N GLY A 159 2.14 -21.97 -6.60
CA GLY A 159 1.07 -21.77 -5.61
C GLY A 159 0.46 -23.06 -5.07
N ASN A 160 1.09 -24.23 -5.29
CA ASN A 160 0.58 -25.49 -4.79
C ASN A 160 1.15 -25.80 -3.39
N TRP A 161 0.27 -26.30 -2.53
CA TRP A 161 0.65 -26.73 -1.20
C TRP A 161 1.07 -28.20 -1.20
N THR A 162 2.18 -28.46 -0.50
CA THR A 162 2.70 -29.79 -0.19
C THR A 162 2.88 -29.93 1.32
N ALA A 163 2.93 -31.13 1.83
CA ALA A 163 3.15 -31.37 3.24
C ALA A 163 4.21 -32.45 3.48
N ALA A 164 4.90 -32.35 4.61
CA ALA A 164 5.82 -33.38 5.08
C ALA A 164 5.71 -33.54 6.60
N THR A 165 5.90 -34.77 7.07
CA THR A 165 6.01 -35.09 8.48
C THR A 165 7.47 -35.34 8.85
N ALA A 166 7.83 -35.00 10.10
CA ALA A 166 9.15 -35.30 10.64
C ALA A 166 9.09 -36.49 11.59
N THR A 167 10.05 -37.37 11.47
CA THR A 167 10.31 -38.44 12.45
C THR A 167 11.67 -38.20 13.07
N VAL A 168 11.69 -37.88 14.36
CA VAL A 168 12.92 -37.68 15.12
C VAL A 168 13.36 -39.02 15.70
N LYS A 169 14.57 -39.43 15.41
CA LYS A 169 15.22 -40.58 16.03
C LYS A 169 16.17 -40.09 17.11
N ALA A 170 15.95 -40.54 18.35
CA ALA A 170 16.82 -40.21 19.46
C ALA A 170 18.27 -40.70 19.24
N ALA A 171 19.21 -39.99 19.85
CA ALA A 171 20.58 -40.47 19.91
C ALA A 171 20.63 -41.83 20.63
N THR A 172 21.36 -42.77 20.10
CA THR A 172 21.63 -44.04 20.78
C THR A 172 23.05 -44.04 21.32
N PRO A 173 23.24 -44.35 22.62
CA PRO A 173 24.59 -44.51 23.17
C PRO A 173 25.30 -45.73 22.56
N GLU A 174 26.61 -45.73 22.67
CA GLU A 174 27.40 -46.93 22.37
C GLU A 174 26.98 -48.07 23.33
N ILE A 175 26.70 -49.21 22.77
CA ILE A 175 26.31 -50.42 23.53
C ILE A 175 27.36 -51.47 23.27
N ASP A 176 28.06 -51.89 24.33
CA ASP A 176 28.89 -53.08 24.37
C ASP A 176 28.07 -54.25 24.94
N ASP A 177 27.84 -55.28 24.19
CA ASP A 177 27.07 -56.47 24.62
C ASP A 177 27.88 -57.43 25.57
N GLY A 178 29.08 -57.00 25.94
CA GLY A 178 29.97 -57.80 26.82
C GLY A 178 30.60 -59.03 26.14
N ALA A 179 30.28 -59.28 24.87
CA ALA A 179 30.84 -60.30 24.02
C ALA A 179 31.87 -59.77 23.01
N GLY A 180 32.20 -58.45 23.09
CA GLY A 180 33.12 -57.79 22.21
C GLY A 180 32.48 -57.26 20.94
N ASN A 181 31.16 -57.26 20.88
CA ASN A 181 30.40 -56.59 19.77
C ASN A 181 29.94 -55.23 20.22
N ILE A 182 30.56 -54.18 19.65
CA ILE A 182 30.29 -52.79 19.95
C ILE A 182 29.33 -52.24 18.90
N THR A 183 28.13 -51.83 19.32
CA THR A 183 27.23 -51.04 18.50
C THR A 183 27.62 -49.59 18.68
N PRO A 184 28.09 -48.89 17.62
CA PRO A 184 28.52 -47.51 17.74
C PRO A 184 27.40 -46.57 18.17
N ALA A 185 27.74 -45.53 18.94
CA ALA A 185 26.83 -44.43 19.22
C ALA A 185 26.32 -43.78 17.92
N ALA A 186 25.02 -43.55 17.83
CA ALA A 186 24.44 -42.83 16.72
C ALA A 186 23.87 -41.48 17.22
N PRO A 187 24.16 -40.35 16.55
CA PRO A 187 23.60 -39.07 16.91
C PRO A 187 22.09 -39.07 16.65
N ALA A 188 21.39 -38.15 17.34
CA ALA A 188 19.99 -37.87 17.00
C ALA A 188 19.89 -37.43 15.55
N SER A 189 18.86 -37.84 14.88
CA SER A 189 18.60 -37.50 13.48
C SER A 189 17.11 -37.23 13.23
N VAL A 190 16.81 -36.48 12.22
CA VAL A 190 15.43 -36.25 11.74
C VAL A 190 15.32 -36.80 10.32
N THR A 191 14.20 -37.43 10.03
CA THR A 191 13.83 -37.84 8.67
C THR A 191 12.52 -37.20 8.28
N PHE A 192 12.44 -36.67 7.04
CA PHE A 192 11.25 -36.07 6.51
C PHE A 192 10.59 -37.02 5.52
N THR A 193 9.28 -37.17 5.66
CA THR A 193 8.47 -38.00 4.76
C THR A 193 7.42 -37.12 4.12
N ALA A 194 7.44 -37.02 2.79
CA ALA A 194 6.42 -36.31 2.05
C ALA A 194 5.04 -36.96 2.29
N VAL A 195 4.05 -36.13 2.52
CA VAL A 195 2.64 -36.53 2.68
C VAL A 195 2.00 -36.57 1.30
N ALA A 196 1.37 -37.67 0.93
CA ALA A 196 0.65 -37.75 -0.33
C ALA A 196 -0.48 -36.70 -0.40
N ASP A 197 -0.72 -36.14 -1.57
CA ASP A 197 -1.72 -35.07 -1.79
C ASP A 197 -3.12 -35.43 -1.26
N ALA A 198 -3.54 -36.69 -1.43
CA ALA A 198 -4.80 -37.20 -0.87
C ALA A 198 -4.84 -37.17 0.66
N ALA A 199 -3.72 -37.49 1.33
CA ALA A 199 -3.62 -37.44 2.78
C ALA A 199 -3.55 -36.00 3.29
N PHE A 200 -2.83 -35.12 2.59
CA PHE A 200 -2.83 -33.69 2.89
C PHE A 200 -4.24 -33.08 2.80
N LYS A 201 -4.98 -33.39 1.73
CA LYS A 201 -6.36 -32.94 1.56
C LYS A 201 -7.35 -33.49 2.58
N ALA A 202 -7.02 -34.60 3.22
CA ALA A 202 -7.82 -35.18 4.29
C ALA A 202 -7.44 -34.66 5.70
N ASP A 203 -6.29 -34.00 5.84
CA ASP A 203 -5.81 -33.46 7.11
C ASP A 203 -6.36 -32.03 7.33
N SER A 204 -7.36 -31.93 8.21
CA SER A 204 -8.01 -30.67 8.52
C SER A 204 -7.06 -29.64 9.15
N VAL A 205 -6.06 -30.07 9.93
CA VAL A 205 -5.11 -29.16 10.59
C VAL A 205 -4.08 -28.64 9.59
N ALA A 206 -3.59 -29.50 8.70
CA ALA A 206 -2.71 -29.08 7.61
C ALA A 206 -3.40 -28.08 6.67
N GLN A 207 -4.67 -28.34 6.32
CA GLN A 207 -5.49 -27.43 5.51
C GLN A 207 -5.74 -26.09 6.22
N ALA A 208 -6.01 -26.14 7.53
CA ALA A 208 -6.21 -24.91 8.32
C ALA A 208 -4.92 -24.09 8.43
N ALA A 209 -3.75 -24.75 8.57
CA ALA A 209 -2.46 -24.08 8.57
C ALA A 209 -2.14 -23.43 7.21
N ALA A 210 -2.36 -24.14 6.12
CA ALA A 210 -2.22 -23.59 4.77
C ALA A 210 -3.14 -22.37 4.55
N LYS A 211 -4.41 -22.51 4.90
CA LYS A 211 -5.40 -21.42 4.81
C LYS A 211 -5.02 -20.20 5.67
N SER A 212 -4.42 -20.42 6.85
CA SER A 212 -3.93 -19.35 7.70
C SER A 212 -2.85 -18.52 7.01
N LEU A 213 -1.92 -19.19 6.33
CA LEU A 213 -0.85 -18.54 5.56
C LEU A 213 -1.41 -17.80 4.34
N GLU A 214 -2.35 -18.39 3.61
CA GLU A 214 -3.06 -17.73 2.50
C GLU A 214 -3.81 -16.49 2.98
N THR A 215 -4.48 -16.57 4.12
CA THR A 215 -5.21 -15.44 4.72
C THR A 215 -4.28 -14.27 5.04
N LEU A 216 -3.10 -14.54 5.61
CA LEU A 216 -2.10 -13.50 5.87
C LEU A 216 -1.52 -12.93 4.57
N GLN A 217 -1.26 -13.79 3.57
CA GLN A 217 -0.80 -13.34 2.26
C GLN A 217 -1.84 -12.44 1.56
N THR A 218 -3.11 -12.83 1.58
CA THR A 218 -4.20 -12.01 1.03
C THR A 218 -4.24 -10.62 1.69
N MET A 219 -3.97 -10.55 3.00
CA MET A 219 -3.91 -9.27 3.71
C MET A 219 -2.71 -8.43 3.26
N ASP A 220 -1.54 -9.05 3.06
CA ASP A 220 -0.35 -8.36 2.55
C ASP A 220 -0.56 -7.88 1.11
N ASP A 221 -1.22 -8.66 0.26
CA ASP A 221 -1.59 -8.29 -1.10
C ASP A 221 -2.60 -7.13 -1.12
N ALA A 222 -3.59 -7.14 -0.23
CA ALA A 222 -4.55 -6.05 -0.07
C ALA A 222 -3.85 -4.74 0.35
N LEU A 223 -2.90 -4.79 1.29
CA LEU A 223 -2.08 -3.66 1.69
C LEU A 223 -1.25 -3.13 0.51
N ALA A 224 -0.60 -4.02 -0.25
CA ALA A 224 0.20 -3.64 -1.41
C ALA A 224 -0.66 -2.98 -2.50
N GLN A 225 -1.88 -3.46 -2.73
CA GLN A 225 -2.82 -2.86 -3.67
C GLN A 225 -3.22 -1.43 -3.26
N VAL A 226 -3.54 -1.22 -1.98
CA VAL A 226 -3.88 0.11 -1.46
C VAL A 226 -2.68 1.05 -1.53
N ASP A 227 -1.47 0.58 -1.21
CA ASP A 227 -0.25 1.38 -1.28
C ASP A 227 0.13 1.74 -2.73
N ALA A 228 -0.09 0.84 -3.69
CA ALA A 228 0.07 1.13 -5.12
C ALA A 228 -0.87 2.26 -5.58
N MET A 229 -2.15 2.21 -5.17
CA MET A 229 -3.10 3.28 -5.48
C MET A 229 -2.72 4.62 -4.81
N ARG A 230 -2.29 4.60 -3.54
CA ARG A 230 -1.77 5.81 -2.87
C ARG A 230 -0.57 6.40 -3.59
N SER A 231 0.34 5.56 -4.05
CA SER A 231 1.51 5.99 -4.84
C SER A 231 1.09 6.66 -6.15
N GLY A 232 0.12 6.09 -6.87
CA GLY A 232 -0.45 6.68 -8.08
C GLY A 232 -1.10 8.03 -7.84
N LEU A 233 -1.87 8.16 -6.74
CA LEU A 233 -2.46 9.43 -6.34
C LEU A 233 -1.39 10.46 -5.94
N GLY A 234 -0.33 10.06 -5.23
CA GLY A 234 0.82 10.90 -4.91
C GLY A 234 1.55 11.42 -6.15
N ALA A 235 1.75 10.56 -7.15
CA ALA A 235 2.32 10.97 -8.43
C ALA A 235 1.41 12.00 -9.15
N SER A 236 0.10 11.79 -9.14
CA SER A 236 -0.87 12.73 -9.70
C SER A 236 -0.83 14.08 -8.97
N GLN A 237 -0.73 14.08 -7.64
CA GLN A 237 -0.58 15.29 -6.84
C GLN A 237 0.69 16.08 -7.21
N ASN A 238 1.83 15.40 -7.41
CA ASN A 238 3.07 16.05 -7.86
C ASN A 238 2.92 16.66 -9.26
N ARG A 239 2.20 15.97 -10.17
CA ARG A 239 1.89 16.53 -11.50
C ARG A 239 1.04 17.79 -11.40
N PHE A 240 0.02 17.81 -10.53
CA PHE A 240 -0.78 19.02 -10.29
C PHE A 240 0.06 20.18 -9.80
N ASN A 241 0.94 19.97 -8.81
CA ASN A 241 1.83 20.99 -8.30
C ASN A 241 2.73 21.58 -9.40
N SER A 242 3.25 20.72 -10.30
CA SER A 242 4.05 21.18 -11.43
C SER A 242 3.23 21.99 -12.44
N VAL A 243 2.00 21.57 -12.71
CA VAL A 243 1.09 22.32 -13.61
C VAL A 243 0.69 23.66 -13.01
N ILE A 244 0.35 23.70 -11.73
CA ILE A 244 0.02 24.96 -11.02
C ILE A 244 1.17 25.94 -11.16
N SER A 245 2.41 25.50 -10.89
CA SER A 245 3.60 26.37 -11.04
C SER A 245 3.79 26.88 -12.48
N ASN A 246 3.55 26.04 -13.48
CA ASN A 246 3.61 26.45 -14.90
C ASN A 246 2.48 27.44 -15.26
N LEU A 247 1.27 27.22 -14.73
CA LEU A 247 0.14 28.14 -14.95
C LEU A 247 0.40 29.50 -14.30
N ASP A 248 0.95 29.54 -13.09
CA ASP A 248 1.33 30.77 -12.42
C ASP A 248 2.32 31.59 -13.26
N ASN A 249 3.37 30.94 -13.79
CA ASN A 249 4.33 31.59 -14.68
C ASN A 249 3.64 32.11 -15.98
N THR A 250 2.71 31.33 -16.52
CA THR A 250 1.95 31.73 -17.71
C THR A 250 1.07 32.93 -17.42
N VAL A 251 0.38 32.96 -16.28
CA VAL A 251 -0.47 34.08 -15.84
C VAL A 251 0.37 35.35 -15.67
N ILE A 252 1.55 35.27 -15.05
CA ILE A 252 2.48 36.37 -14.89
C ILE A 252 2.88 36.92 -16.26
N ASN A 253 3.34 36.04 -17.18
CA ASN A 253 3.76 36.46 -18.53
C ASN A 253 2.61 37.07 -19.35
N LEU A 254 1.40 36.52 -19.25
CA LEU A 254 0.22 37.06 -19.90
C LEU A 254 -0.19 38.40 -19.30
N SER A 255 -0.10 38.56 -17.97
CA SER A 255 -0.37 39.80 -17.28
C SER A 255 0.60 40.92 -17.71
N GLU A 256 1.91 40.59 -17.77
CA GLU A 256 2.93 41.54 -18.29
C GLU A 256 2.68 41.90 -19.76
N SER A 257 2.34 40.91 -20.60
CA SER A 257 2.04 41.18 -22.01
C SER A 257 0.80 42.05 -22.17
N ARG A 258 -0.23 41.79 -21.36
CA ARG A 258 -1.44 42.61 -21.31
C ARG A 258 -1.13 44.04 -20.85
N ALA A 259 -0.31 44.19 -19.79
CA ALA A 259 0.09 45.51 -19.30
C ALA A 259 0.83 46.31 -20.39
N ARG A 260 1.75 45.68 -21.14
CA ARG A 260 2.47 46.31 -22.26
C ARG A 260 1.55 46.79 -23.39
N ILE A 261 0.38 46.17 -23.58
CA ILE A 261 -0.58 46.52 -24.62
C ILE A 261 -1.57 47.57 -24.13
N LEU A 262 -2.04 47.45 -22.89
CA LEU A 262 -3.16 48.24 -22.35
C LEU A 262 -2.73 49.39 -21.48
N ASP A 263 -1.58 49.28 -20.80
CA ASP A 263 -1.14 50.35 -19.90
C ASP A 263 -0.49 51.49 -20.69
N ALA A 264 -0.95 52.68 -20.43
CA ALA A 264 -0.33 53.89 -20.99
C ALA A 264 1.03 54.14 -20.32
N ASP A 265 2.00 54.61 -21.13
CA ASP A 265 3.26 55.09 -20.58
C ASP A 265 2.98 56.35 -19.71
N PHE A 266 3.14 56.19 -18.41
CA PHE A 266 2.87 57.22 -17.43
C PHE A 266 3.65 58.51 -17.72
N ALA A 267 4.90 58.41 -18.19
CA ALA A 267 5.73 59.57 -18.53
C ALA A 267 5.21 60.31 -19.74
N VAL A 268 4.72 59.61 -20.75
CA VAL A 268 4.08 60.20 -21.94
C VAL A 268 2.76 60.86 -21.56
N GLU A 269 1.93 60.20 -20.73
CA GLU A 269 0.62 60.71 -20.33
C GLU A 269 0.75 61.98 -19.44
N VAL A 270 1.69 61.97 -18.48
CA VAL A 270 2.01 63.15 -17.65
C VAL A 270 2.52 64.30 -18.52
N SER A 271 3.36 64.02 -19.53
CA SER A 271 3.83 65.04 -20.49
C SER A 271 2.68 65.62 -21.31
N ASN A 272 1.75 64.79 -21.77
CA ASN A 272 0.56 65.20 -22.50
C ASN A 272 -0.38 66.06 -21.62
N MET A 273 -0.58 65.62 -20.36
CA MET A 273 -1.37 66.35 -19.36
C MET A 273 -0.74 67.73 -19.06
N SER A 274 0.57 67.76 -18.86
CA SER A 274 1.31 69.02 -18.62
C SER A 274 1.20 69.98 -19.83
N ARG A 275 1.36 69.43 -21.04
CA ARG A 275 1.16 70.22 -22.29
C ARG A 275 -0.24 70.72 -22.38
N ALA A 276 -1.27 69.95 -22.10
CA ALA A 276 -2.66 70.35 -22.13
C ALA A 276 -2.92 71.49 -21.11
N ASN A 277 -2.39 71.38 -19.90
CA ASN A 277 -2.50 72.38 -18.86
C ASN A 277 -1.84 73.69 -19.24
N ILE A 278 -0.63 73.64 -19.86
CA ILE A 278 0.09 74.80 -20.36
C ILE A 278 -0.70 75.45 -21.48
N LEU A 279 -1.20 74.69 -22.44
CA LEU A 279 -2.01 75.21 -23.55
C LEU A 279 -3.32 75.87 -23.06
N GLN A 280 -3.97 75.24 -22.05
CA GLN A 280 -5.16 75.83 -21.44
C GLN A 280 -4.84 77.14 -20.74
N SER A 281 -3.77 77.23 -19.96
CA SER A 281 -3.34 78.44 -19.28
C SER A 281 -2.92 79.54 -20.28
N ALA A 282 -2.20 79.18 -21.33
CA ALA A 282 -1.82 80.12 -22.40
C ALA A 282 -3.03 80.58 -23.17
N GLY A 283 -3.97 79.70 -23.50
CA GLY A 283 -5.22 80.05 -24.20
C GLY A 283 -6.11 81.03 -23.42
N THR A 284 -6.25 80.75 -22.10
CA THR A 284 -7.01 81.66 -21.23
C THR A 284 -6.35 83.07 -21.13
N THR A 285 -5.00 83.09 -21.04
CA THR A 285 -4.23 84.32 -20.99
C THR A 285 -4.36 85.12 -22.29
N VAL A 286 -4.20 84.44 -23.46
CA VAL A 286 -4.36 85.10 -24.79
C VAL A 286 -5.78 85.56 -25.01
N LEU A 287 -6.80 84.82 -24.61
CA LEU A 287 -8.22 85.27 -24.67
C LEU A 287 -8.48 86.45 -23.80
N ALA A 288 -7.94 86.48 -22.57
CA ALA A 288 -8.05 87.65 -21.70
C ALA A 288 -7.39 88.89 -22.35
N GLN A 289 -6.21 88.70 -22.94
CA GLN A 289 -5.50 89.82 -23.64
C GLN A 289 -6.24 90.24 -24.92
N ALA A 290 -6.78 89.31 -25.70
CA ALA A 290 -7.59 89.69 -26.88
C ALA A 290 -8.85 90.47 -26.53
N ASN A 291 -9.49 90.13 -25.40
CA ASN A 291 -10.65 90.84 -24.90
C ASN A 291 -10.32 92.25 -24.36
N GLN A 292 -9.07 92.50 -23.97
CA GLN A 292 -8.62 93.86 -23.55
C GLN A 292 -8.31 94.82 -24.73
N VAL A 293 -7.93 94.27 -25.87
CA VAL A 293 -7.59 95.10 -27.08
C VAL A 293 -8.75 96.00 -27.50
N PRO A 294 -10.00 95.54 -27.64
CA PRO A 294 -11.13 96.40 -27.97
C PRO A 294 -11.39 97.49 -26.91
N GLN A 295 -11.14 97.18 -25.61
CA GLN A 295 -11.32 98.18 -24.54
C GLN A 295 -10.26 99.26 -24.61
N ASN A 296 -9.03 98.95 -24.94
CA ASN A 296 -7.94 99.89 -25.14
C ASN A 296 -8.21 100.80 -26.40
N VAL A 297 -8.74 100.21 -27.45
CA VAL A 297 -9.12 100.96 -28.66
C VAL A 297 -10.29 101.95 -28.35
N LEU A 298 -11.24 101.52 -27.54
CA LEU A 298 -12.34 102.37 -27.07
C LEU A 298 -11.86 103.58 -26.21
N THR A 299 -10.80 103.39 -25.41
CA THR A 299 -10.19 104.42 -24.58
C THR A 299 -9.38 105.47 -25.43
N LEU A 300 -8.88 105.08 -26.61
CA LEU A 300 -8.18 106.00 -27.55
C LEU A 300 -9.12 106.72 -28.44
N LEU A 301 -10.41 106.40 -28.56
CA LEU A 301 -11.44 107.05 -29.34
C LEU A 301 -12.32 107.98 -28.52
N ARG A 302 -11.99 108.16 -27.26
CA ARG A 302 -12.62 109.12 -26.33
C ARG A 302 -11.83 110.44 -26.22
#